data_d551fe73d4401b80d5c11e8d35fbb5b8
#
_entry.id   d551fe73d4401b80d5c11e8d35fbb5b8
#
_cell.length_a   1.000
_cell.length_b   1.000
_cell.length_c   1.000
_cell.angle_alpha   90.00
_cell.angle_beta   90.00
_cell.angle_gamma   90.00
#
_symmetry.space_group_name_H-M   'P 1'
#
loop_
_entity.id
_entity.type
_entity.pdbx_description
1 polymer ?
#
loop_
_entity_poly.entity_id
_entity_poly.type
_entity_poly.pdbx_seq_one_letter_code
_entity_poly.pdbx_strand_id
1 'polypeptide(L)'
;MKFSFAITTTYDNLPQIEEVKDSIRKLNIPEYEIVLIGGQKYEDENDTRYVFFDETQKQGWVTRKKNTAVECCKYDNVVLMHDYYTFDTNWYKHMCEFGDNWEVCSCQQLLINGKRHFTDWVVWDSPFFPRYTCLPYDEWTHTPYMYQSGGFMMVKKHVIKQEPFNENLTHGQAEDVEWSLRMRNKFLWKCNGGAIVKHNKVHRDAK
;
A
#
# COMPACT_ATOMS: atom_id res chain seq x y z
N MET A 1 -11.30 6.62 12.71
CA MET A 1 -11.28 6.16 11.30
C MET A 1 -11.35 4.63 11.29
N LYS A 2 -11.96 4.03 10.26
CA LYS A 2 -12.02 2.57 10.06
C LYS A 2 -11.11 2.20 8.89
N PHE A 3 -10.45 1.04 8.94
CA PHE A 3 -9.52 0.60 7.91
C PHE A 3 -9.71 -0.87 7.51
N SER A 4 -9.56 -1.15 6.21
CA SER A 4 -9.28 -2.49 5.70
C SER A 4 -7.81 -2.57 5.28
N PHE A 5 -7.06 -3.52 5.86
CA PHE A 5 -5.68 -3.79 5.48
C PHE A 5 -5.67 -4.92 4.44
N ALA A 6 -5.51 -4.54 3.18
CA ALA A 6 -5.48 -5.44 2.03
C ALA A 6 -4.04 -5.86 1.73
N ILE A 7 -3.66 -7.05 2.17
CA ILE A 7 -2.29 -7.56 2.11
C ILE A 7 -2.18 -8.59 0.99
N THR A 8 -1.36 -8.28 -0.02
CA THR A 8 -1.03 -9.25 -1.08
C THR A 8 0.21 -10.05 -0.69
N THR A 9 0.12 -11.38 -0.76
CA THR A 9 1.20 -12.29 -0.36
C THR A 9 1.37 -13.43 -1.33
N THR A 10 2.56 -14.05 -1.34
CA THR A 10 2.86 -15.35 -1.96
C THR A 10 2.88 -16.49 -0.93
N TYR A 11 2.74 -16.16 0.37
CA TYR A 11 2.88 -17.06 1.52
C TYR A 11 4.26 -17.72 1.68
N ASP A 12 5.30 -17.15 1.09
CA ASP A 12 6.66 -17.71 1.17
C ASP A 12 7.29 -17.51 2.56
N ASN A 13 6.77 -16.56 3.36
CA ASN A 13 7.30 -16.23 4.69
C ASN A 13 6.18 -16.02 5.72
N LEU A 14 5.62 -17.10 6.23
CA LEU A 14 4.54 -17.07 7.22
C LEU A 14 4.91 -16.30 8.51
N PRO A 15 6.12 -16.45 9.10
CA PRO A 15 6.50 -15.64 10.26
C PRO A 15 6.44 -14.14 10.01
N GLN A 16 6.83 -13.67 8.83
CA GLN A 16 6.75 -12.26 8.46
C GLN A 16 5.29 -11.78 8.32
N ILE A 17 4.42 -12.62 7.77
CA ILE A 17 2.99 -12.32 7.67
C ILE A 17 2.39 -12.14 9.08
N GLU A 18 2.72 -13.03 10.02
CA GLU A 18 2.27 -12.90 11.41
C GLU A 18 2.82 -11.63 12.07
N GLU A 19 4.08 -11.28 11.85
CA GLU A 19 4.65 -10.01 12.33
C GLU A 19 3.88 -8.79 11.80
N VAL A 20 3.48 -8.81 10.52
CA VAL A 20 2.67 -7.75 9.92
C VAL A 20 1.30 -7.68 10.57
N LYS A 21 0.58 -8.81 10.71
CA LYS A 21 -0.72 -8.90 11.40
C LYS A 21 -0.63 -8.38 12.84
N ASP A 22 0.39 -8.78 13.57
CA ASP A 22 0.62 -8.35 14.95
C ASP A 22 0.91 -6.85 15.04
N SER A 23 1.63 -6.28 14.09
CA SER A 23 1.86 -4.83 14.05
C SER A 23 0.56 -4.05 13.83
N ILE A 24 -0.38 -4.57 13.01
CA ILE A 24 -1.71 -3.99 12.81
C ILE A 24 -2.55 -4.09 14.09
N ARG A 25 -2.59 -5.27 14.75
CA ARG A 25 -3.31 -5.49 16.01
C ARG A 25 -2.87 -4.52 17.11
N LYS A 26 -1.57 -4.22 17.19
CA LYS A 26 -0.97 -3.28 18.15
C LYS A 26 -1.35 -1.81 17.91
N LEU A 27 -1.93 -1.46 16.77
CA LEU A 27 -2.42 -0.10 16.51
C LEU A 27 -3.66 0.26 17.33
N ASN A 28 -4.35 -0.72 17.93
CA ASN A 28 -5.57 -0.55 18.72
C ASN A 28 -6.67 0.23 17.97
N ILE A 29 -6.85 -0.06 16.69
CA ILE A 29 -7.90 0.53 15.86
C ILE A 29 -9.25 -0.06 16.31
N PRO A 30 -10.26 0.76 16.66
CA PRO A 30 -11.54 0.22 17.17
C PRO A 30 -12.29 -0.63 16.15
N GLU A 31 -12.20 -0.29 14.87
CA GLU A 31 -12.86 -1.03 13.79
C GLU A 31 -11.89 -1.17 12.60
N TYR A 32 -11.46 -2.39 12.36
CA TYR A 32 -10.62 -2.76 11.22
C TYR A 32 -10.88 -4.20 10.77
N GLU A 33 -10.32 -4.57 9.66
CA GLU A 33 -10.17 -5.94 9.18
C GLU A 33 -8.84 -6.11 8.48
N ILE A 34 -8.34 -7.33 8.43
CA ILE A 34 -7.22 -7.74 7.61
C ILE A 34 -7.77 -8.64 6.50
N VAL A 35 -7.47 -8.30 5.23
CA VAL A 35 -7.77 -9.12 4.06
C VAL A 35 -6.45 -9.61 3.50
N LEU A 36 -6.16 -10.90 3.67
CA LEU A 36 -4.95 -11.53 3.19
C LEU A 36 -5.26 -12.30 1.90
N ILE A 37 -4.63 -11.92 0.79
CA ILE A 37 -4.88 -12.54 -0.52
C ILE A 37 -3.64 -13.19 -1.12
N GLY A 38 -3.76 -14.45 -1.51
CA GLY A 38 -2.66 -15.22 -2.11
C GLY A 38 -3.05 -16.61 -2.58
N GLY A 39 -2.07 -17.37 -3.06
CA GLY A 39 -2.26 -18.65 -3.73
C GLY A 39 -2.53 -19.86 -2.80
N GLN A 40 -2.73 -19.64 -1.51
CA GLN A 40 -3.05 -20.71 -0.56
C GLN A 40 -4.43 -20.49 0.07
N LYS A 41 -5.07 -21.58 0.50
CA LYS A 41 -6.38 -21.57 1.15
C LYS A 41 -6.18 -21.73 2.66
N TYR A 42 -6.75 -20.79 3.42
CA TYR A 42 -6.81 -20.82 4.88
C TYR A 42 -8.24 -20.56 5.34
N GLU A 43 -8.56 -20.95 6.55
CA GLU A 43 -9.81 -20.58 7.22
C GLU A 43 -9.69 -19.18 7.80
N ASP A 44 -10.79 -18.42 7.77
CA ASP A 44 -10.84 -17.07 8.30
C ASP A 44 -10.58 -17.09 9.82
N GLU A 45 -9.83 -16.09 10.30
CA GLU A 45 -9.64 -15.80 11.72
C GLU A 45 -10.57 -14.64 12.14
N ASN A 46 -10.63 -14.33 13.44
CA ASN A 46 -11.53 -13.30 13.97
C ASN A 46 -11.38 -11.93 13.30
N ASP A 47 -10.14 -11.51 12.99
CA ASP A 47 -9.82 -10.21 12.40
C ASP A 47 -9.23 -10.32 10.98
N THR A 48 -8.97 -11.55 10.51
CA THR A 48 -8.29 -11.82 9.24
C THR A 48 -9.16 -12.69 8.34
N ARG A 49 -9.48 -12.16 7.18
CA ARG A 49 -10.13 -12.87 6.09
C ARG A 49 -9.12 -13.34 5.08
N TYR A 50 -9.14 -14.63 4.74
CA TYR A 50 -8.25 -15.22 3.75
C TYR A 50 -8.96 -15.36 2.41
N VAL A 51 -8.37 -14.75 1.37
CA VAL A 51 -8.91 -14.78 0.01
C VAL A 51 -7.98 -15.61 -0.87
N PHE A 52 -8.47 -16.73 -1.37
CA PHE A 52 -7.72 -17.53 -2.34
C PHE A 52 -7.63 -16.80 -3.68
N PHE A 53 -6.41 -16.70 -4.23
CA PHE A 53 -6.14 -16.15 -5.55
C PHE A 53 -5.39 -17.18 -6.39
N ASP A 54 -5.95 -17.60 -7.52
CA ASP A 54 -5.33 -18.59 -8.38
C ASP A 54 -4.13 -18.00 -9.16
N GLU A 55 -2.94 -18.21 -8.62
CA GLU A 55 -1.66 -17.74 -9.19
C GLU A 55 -1.30 -18.47 -10.50
N THR A 56 -1.97 -19.58 -10.83
CA THR A 56 -1.66 -20.38 -12.04
C THR A 56 -2.23 -19.79 -13.31
N GLN A 57 -3.25 -18.94 -13.22
CA GLN A 57 -3.91 -18.32 -14.37
C GLN A 57 -2.99 -17.37 -15.13
N LYS A 58 -2.18 -16.61 -14.43
CA LYS A 58 -1.20 -15.68 -15.00
C LYS A 58 -0.11 -15.39 -14.01
N GLN A 59 1.12 -15.76 -14.36
CA GLN A 59 2.28 -15.55 -13.47
C GLN A 59 2.47 -14.06 -13.13
N GLY A 60 2.62 -13.76 -11.83
CA GLY A 60 2.87 -12.41 -11.34
C GLY A 60 1.71 -11.43 -11.56
N TRP A 61 0.47 -11.91 -11.60
CA TRP A 61 -0.74 -11.09 -11.85
C TRP A 61 -1.11 -10.22 -10.63
N VAL A 62 -0.16 -9.40 -10.21
CA VAL A 62 -0.30 -8.55 -9.02
C VAL A 62 -1.42 -7.51 -9.16
N THR A 63 -1.69 -7.04 -10.37
CA THR A 63 -2.74 -6.05 -10.65
C THR A 63 -4.13 -6.60 -10.36
N ARG A 64 -4.46 -7.80 -10.87
CA ARG A 64 -5.74 -8.47 -10.56
C ARG A 64 -5.83 -8.83 -9.08
N LYS A 65 -4.73 -9.31 -8.48
CA LYS A 65 -4.69 -9.60 -7.05
C LYS A 65 -5.00 -8.37 -6.21
N LYS A 66 -4.40 -7.20 -6.52
CA LYS A 66 -4.69 -5.92 -5.85
C LYS A 66 -6.14 -5.48 -6.02
N ASN A 67 -6.69 -5.55 -7.24
CA ASN A 67 -8.09 -5.22 -7.49
C ASN A 67 -9.02 -6.11 -6.66
N THR A 68 -8.82 -7.44 -6.71
CA THR A 68 -9.60 -8.41 -5.93
C THR A 68 -9.50 -8.16 -4.42
N ALA A 69 -8.30 -7.83 -3.89
CA ALA A 69 -8.13 -7.52 -2.49
C ALA A 69 -8.98 -6.33 -2.06
N VAL A 70 -9.00 -5.25 -2.86
CA VAL A 70 -9.82 -4.07 -2.58
C VAL A 70 -11.32 -4.36 -2.73
N GLU A 71 -11.73 -5.17 -3.71
CA GLU A 71 -13.12 -5.62 -3.86
C GLU A 71 -13.63 -6.32 -2.58
N CYS A 72 -12.76 -7.14 -1.97
CA CYS A 72 -13.07 -7.88 -0.74
C CYS A 72 -13.10 -7.01 0.53
N CYS A 73 -12.56 -5.80 0.51
CA CYS A 73 -12.51 -4.91 1.67
C CYS A 73 -13.90 -4.42 2.10
N LYS A 74 -14.14 -4.34 3.41
CA LYS A 74 -15.37 -3.84 4.01
C LYS A 74 -15.39 -2.32 4.13
N TYR A 75 -14.27 -1.71 4.53
CA TYR A 75 -14.18 -0.27 4.83
C TYR A 75 -13.67 0.53 3.65
N ASP A 76 -14.00 1.84 3.63
CA ASP A 76 -13.62 2.75 2.55
C ASP A 76 -12.13 3.13 2.57
N ASN A 77 -11.51 3.20 3.77
CA ASN A 77 -10.08 3.43 3.87
C ASN A 77 -9.35 2.10 3.71
N VAL A 78 -8.72 1.90 2.58
CA VAL A 78 -7.96 0.69 2.29
C VAL A 78 -6.47 0.98 2.38
N VAL A 79 -5.77 0.20 3.20
CA VAL A 79 -4.30 0.12 3.17
C VAL A 79 -3.93 -1.06 2.29
N LEU A 80 -3.56 -0.78 1.05
CA LEU A 80 -3.14 -1.79 0.08
C LEU A 80 -1.63 -1.96 0.16
N MET A 81 -1.18 -3.17 0.53
CA MET A 81 0.23 -3.38 0.83
C MET A 81 0.71 -4.81 0.52
N HIS A 82 2.02 -4.96 0.43
CA HIS A 82 2.67 -6.27 0.46
C HIS A 82 2.93 -6.73 1.90
N ASP A 83 3.21 -8.01 2.08
CA ASP A 83 3.38 -8.73 3.35
C ASP A 83 4.73 -8.48 4.08
N TYR A 84 5.43 -7.40 3.74
CA TYR A 84 6.71 -7.02 4.37
C TYR A 84 6.73 -5.60 4.97
N TYR A 85 5.56 -4.99 5.15
CA TYR A 85 5.43 -3.71 5.86
C TYR A 85 4.86 -3.91 7.25
N THR A 86 5.51 -3.34 8.26
CA THR A 86 5.00 -3.26 9.64
C THR A 86 4.74 -1.82 10.03
N PHE A 87 3.86 -1.62 11.00
CA PHE A 87 3.40 -0.29 11.41
C PHE A 87 4.10 0.19 12.68
N ASP A 88 4.45 1.48 12.74
CA ASP A 88 4.78 2.14 14.00
C ASP A 88 3.54 2.22 14.88
N THR A 89 3.70 2.07 16.19
CA THR A 89 2.58 2.02 17.14
C THR A 89 1.73 3.28 17.17
N ASN A 90 2.28 4.43 16.75
CA ASN A 90 1.55 5.70 16.65
C ASN A 90 0.90 5.94 15.29
N TRP A 91 1.03 5.02 14.34
CA TRP A 91 0.53 5.19 12.98
C TRP A 91 -0.96 5.58 12.96
N TYR A 92 -1.81 4.86 13.70
CA TYR A 92 -3.25 5.14 13.75
C TYR A 92 -3.57 6.50 14.37
N LYS A 93 -2.88 6.87 15.45
CA LYS A 93 -3.01 8.19 16.07
C LYS A 93 -2.72 9.30 15.05
N HIS A 94 -1.61 9.21 14.34
CA HIS A 94 -1.24 10.19 13.31
C HIS A 94 -2.19 10.21 12.12
N MET A 95 -2.77 9.08 11.74
CA MET A 95 -3.83 9.05 10.73
C MET A 95 -5.10 9.76 11.20
N CYS A 96 -5.50 9.60 12.47
CA CYS A 96 -6.64 10.32 13.04
C CYS A 96 -6.40 11.83 13.13
N GLU A 97 -5.20 12.26 13.52
CA GLU A 97 -4.80 13.66 13.56
C GLU A 97 -4.74 14.31 12.19
N PHE A 98 -4.27 13.56 11.18
CA PHE A 98 -4.23 14.00 9.77
C PHE A 98 -5.61 14.16 9.15
N GLY A 99 -6.57 13.36 9.62
CA GLY A 99 -7.95 13.39 9.15
C GLY A 99 -8.18 12.59 7.87
N ASP A 100 -9.39 12.71 7.33
CA ASP A 100 -9.93 11.85 6.26
C ASP A 100 -10.08 12.57 4.90
N ASN A 101 -9.50 13.77 4.76
CA ASN A 101 -9.57 14.56 3.55
C ASN A 101 -8.44 14.21 2.57
N TRP A 102 -8.50 13.02 2.01
CA TRP A 102 -7.63 12.48 0.96
C TRP A 102 -8.35 11.36 0.20
N GLU A 103 -7.92 11.05 -1.01
CA GLU A 103 -8.43 9.92 -1.81
C GLU A 103 -7.33 8.89 -2.09
N VAL A 104 -6.10 9.37 -2.33
CA VAL A 104 -4.88 8.56 -2.36
C VAL A 104 -3.92 9.15 -1.34
N CYS A 105 -3.37 8.33 -0.47
CA CYS A 105 -2.48 8.79 0.58
C CYS A 105 -1.26 7.89 0.71
N SER A 106 -0.10 8.51 0.83
CA SER A 106 1.13 7.84 1.26
C SER A 106 1.42 8.17 2.73
N CYS A 107 2.43 7.52 3.27
CA CYS A 107 2.99 7.86 4.57
C CYS A 107 4.51 7.67 4.55
N GLN A 108 5.17 8.09 5.62
CA GLN A 108 6.60 7.89 5.75
C GLN A 108 6.93 6.39 5.76
N GLN A 109 7.78 5.95 4.84
CA GLN A 109 8.27 4.58 4.78
C GLN A 109 9.75 4.55 5.17
N LEU A 110 10.09 3.75 6.17
CA LEU A 110 11.47 3.60 6.63
C LEU A 110 12.00 2.21 6.30
N LEU A 111 13.23 2.14 5.86
CA LEU A 111 14.00 0.90 5.75
C LEU A 111 14.35 0.36 7.15
N ILE A 112 14.80 -0.89 7.23
CA ILE A 112 15.25 -1.55 8.49
C ILE A 112 16.32 -0.71 9.22
N ASN A 113 17.19 -0.01 8.47
CA ASN A 113 18.23 0.85 9.01
C ASN A 113 17.73 2.26 9.44
N GLY A 114 16.43 2.49 9.43
CA GLY A 114 15.79 3.77 9.79
C GLY A 114 15.90 4.87 8.74
N LYS A 115 16.53 4.62 7.58
CA LYS A 115 16.57 5.59 6.49
C LYS A 115 15.24 5.62 5.75
N ARG A 116 14.89 6.79 5.21
CA ARG A 116 13.72 6.98 4.36
C ARG A 116 13.78 6.07 3.12
N HIS A 117 12.68 5.40 2.82
CA HIS A 117 12.57 4.63 1.58
C HIS A 117 12.39 5.58 0.38
N PHE A 118 13.10 5.29 -0.69
CA PHE A 118 13.18 6.17 -1.89
C PHE A 118 11.89 6.24 -2.71
N THR A 119 10.85 5.47 -2.39
CA THR A 119 9.58 5.43 -3.13
C THR A 119 8.37 5.84 -2.30
N ASP A 120 8.56 6.48 -1.17
CA ASP A 120 7.45 6.83 -0.27
C ASP A 120 6.63 8.05 -0.74
N TRP A 121 7.30 9.15 -1.10
CA TRP A 121 6.69 10.36 -1.63
C TRP A 121 7.62 11.00 -2.66
N VAL A 122 7.49 10.60 -3.93
CA VAL A 122 8.50 10.89 -4.96
C VAL A 122 7.88 11.37 -6.26
N VAL A 123 8.65 12.21 -6.98
CA VAL A 123 8.31 12.63 -8.33
C VAL A 123 8.74 11.60 -9.36
N TRP A 124 7.96 11.48 -10.45
CA TRP A 124 8.24 10.57 -11.55
C TRP A 124 8.68 11.28 -12.81
N ASP A 125 7.89 12.23 -13.30
CA ASP A 125 8.10 12.91 -14.58
C ASP A 125 7.97 14.45 -14.45
N SER A 126 8.39 14.98 -13.31
CA SER A 126 8.37 16.42 -13.05
C SER A 126 9.31 17.16 -14.00
N PRO A 127 8.88 18.31 -14.54
CA PRO A 127 9.80 19.22 -15.26
C PRO A 127 10.72 19.99 -14.31
N PHE A 128 10.48 19.96 -12.99
CA PHE A 128 11.21 20.75 -11.98
C PHE A 128 12.23 19.93 -11.20
N PHE A 129 12.05 18.60 -11.14
CA PHE A 129 12.90 17.72 -10.34
C PHE A 129 13.31 16.49 -11.12
N PRO A 130 14.51 15.94 -10.87
CA PRO A 130 14.89 14.63 -11.38
C PRO A 130 13.92 13.54 -10.94
N ARG A 131 13.76 12.50 -11.76
CA ARG A 131 12.99 11.30 -11.40
C ARG A 131 13.51 10.70 -10.09
N TYR A 132 12.60 10.20 -9.24
CA TYR A 132 12.87 9.67 -7.90
C TYR A 132 13.38 10.71 -6.89
N THR A 133 13.18 12.01 -7.12
CA THR A 133 13.40 12.98 -6.05
C THR A 133 12.32 12.86 -4.99
N CYS A 134 12.72 12.54 -3.76
CA CYS A 134 11.82 12.54 -2.60
C CYS A 134 11.50 13.97 -2.18
N LEU A 135 10.22 14.31 -2.12
CA LEU A 135 9.75 15.61 -1.63
C LEU A 135 9.50 15.59 -0.12
N PRO A 136 9.44 16.77 0.53
CA PRO A 136 8.88 16.90 1.88
C PRO A 136 7.46 16.36 1.92
N TYR A 137 7.05 15.76 3.06
CA TYR A 137 5.74 15.07 3.16
C TYR A 137 4.54 16.02 3.13
N ASP A 138 4.75 17.30 3.44
CA ASP A 138 3.77 18.38 3.37
C ASP A 138 3.75 19.11 2.01
N GLU A 139 4.61 18.69 1.08
CA GLU A 139 4.62 19.21 -0.28
C GLU A 139 3.65 18.45 -1.16
N TRP A 140 2.48 19.05 -1.44
CA TRP A 140 1.41 18.44 -2.22
C TRP A 140 1.13 19.16 -3.55
N THR A 141 1.84 20.25 -3.85
CA THR A 141 1.62 21.03 -5.09
C THR A 141 2.17 20.31 -6.33
N HIS A 142 3.09 19.35 -6.12
CA HIS A 142 3.71 18.55 -7.18
C HIS A 142 3.03 17.19 -7.41
N THR A 143 1.88 16.92 -6.80
CA THR A 143 1.14 15.66 -7.00
C THR A 143 0.83 15.32 -8.45
N PRO A 144 0.65 16.29 -9.40
CA PRO A 144 0.50 15.99 -10.83
C PRO A 144 1.71 15.30 -11.46
N TYR A 145 2.85 15.23 -10.78
CA TYR A 145 4.11 14.65 -11.28
C TYR A 145 4.58 13.46 -10.47
N MET A 146 3.84 13.05 -9.46
CA MET A 146 4.24 11.99 -8.54
C MET A 146 3.72 10.63 -8.96
N TYR A 147 4.28 9.56 -8.37
CA TYR A 147 3.70 8.23 -8.43
C TYR A 147 3.63 7.62 -7.04
N GLN A 148 2.71 6.69 -6.89
CA GLN A 148 2.50 5.92 -5.67
C GLN A 148 3.08 4.53 -5.85
N SER A 149 4.02 4.15 -4.98
CA SER A 149 4.59 2.80 -5.00
C SER A 149 3.53 1.72 -4.79
N GLY A 150 3.58 0.70 -5.61
CA GLY A 150 2.67 -0.43 -5.52
C GLY A 150 2.90 -1.35 -4.32
N GLY A 151 4.01 -1.17 -3.59
CA GLY A 151 4.31 -1.96 -2.39
C GLY A 151 3.52 -1.54 -1.15
N PHE A 152 3.17 -0.26 -1.06
CA PHE A 152 2.38 0.31 0.03
C PHE A 152 1.65 1.57 -0.40
N MET A 153 0.35 1.63 -0.22
CA MET A 153 -0.47 2.83 -0.41
C MET A 153 -1.73 2.78 0.46
N MET A 154 -2.23 3.95 0.78
CA MET A 154 -3.58 4.11 1.33
C MET A 154 -4.47 4.71 0.25
N VAL A 155 -5.65 4.15 0.05
CA VAL A 155 -6.56 4.59 -1.01
C VAL A 155 -8.01 4.44 -0.57
N LYS A 156 -8.87 5.36 -0.98
CA LYS A 156 -10.31 5.17 -0.81
C LYS A 156 -10.81 4.08 -1.75
N LYS A 157 -11.64 3.19 -1.25
CA LYS A 157 -12.16 2.04 -2.01
C LYS A 157 -12.80 2.45 -3.35
N HIS A 158 -13.50 3.59 -3.39
CA HIS A 158 -14.14 4.10 -4.61
C HIS A 158 -13.13 4.44 -5.72
N VAL A 159 -11.90 4.85 -5.37
CA VAL A 159 -10.84 5.18 -6.34
C VAL A 159 -10.47 3.94 -7.16
N ILE A 160 -10.20 2.82 -6.50
CA ILE A 160 -9.87 1.56 -7.19
C ILE A 160 -11.09 1.00 -7.95
N LYS A 161 -12.31 1.21 -7.43
CA LYS A 161 -13.52 0.80 -8.15
C LYS A 161 -13.75 1.59 -9.44
N GLN A 162 -13.45 2.88 -9.45
CA GLN A 162 -13.58 3.74 -10.63
C GLN A 162 -12.44 3.51 -11.62
N GLU A 163 -11.26 3.31 -11.10
CA GLU A 163 -10.02 3.23 -11.87
C GLU A 163 -9.14 2.08 -11.34
N PRO A 164 -9.47 0.85 -11.66
CA PRO A 164 -8.71 -0.32 -11.21
C PRO A 164 -7.30 -0.34 -11.80
N PHE A 165 -6.40 -1.10 -11.19
CA PHE A 165 -5.12 -1.44 -11.80
C PHE A 165 -5.34 -2.15 -13.14
N ASN A 166 -4.49 -1.86 -14.12
CA ASN A 166 -4.57 -2.47 -15.45
C ASN A 166 -4.17 -3.95 -15.40
N GLU A 167 -5.15 -4.85 -15.50
CA GLU A 167 -4.98 -6.29 -15.39
C GLU A 167 -4.21 -6.92 -16.56
N ASN A 168 -3.93 -6.18 -17.62
CA ASN A 168 -3.01 -6.63 -18.66
C ASN A 168 -1.55 -6.64 -18.19
N LEU A 169 -1.21 -5.83 -17.16
CA LEU A 169 0.13 -5.74 -16.59
C LEU A 169 0.34 -6.77 -15.47
N THR A 170 1.60 -7.16 -15.29
CA THR A 170 2.07 -8.07 -14.24
C THR A 170 3.17 -7.40 -13.42
N HIS A 171 3.61 -8.06 -12.35
CA HIS A 171 4.72 -7.60 -11.53
C HIS A 171 5.96 -7.26 -12.36
N GLY A 172 6.56 -6.09 -12.10
CA GLY A 172 7.74 -5.62 -12.80
C GLY A 172 7.48 -4.93 -14.15
N GLN A 173 6.22 -4.77 -14.55
CA GLN A 173 5.84 -4.03 -15.76
C GLN A 173 5.40 -2.59 -15.45
N ALA A 174 5.89 -2.02 -14.34
CA ALA A 174 5.57 -0.66 -13.90
C ALA A 174 4.05 -0.41 -13.75
N GLU A 175 3.35 -1.38 -13.20
CA GLU A 175 1.89 -1.35 -13.01
C GLU A 175 1.43 -0.26 -12.06
N ASP A 176 2.26 0.09 -11.07
CA ASP A 176 2.04 1.16 -10.11
C ASP A 176 2.29 2.54 -10.72
N VAL A 177 3.27 2.64 -11.59
CA VAL A 177 3.54 3.87 -12.37
C VAL A 177 2.38 4.12 -13.34
N GLU A 178 1.96 3.12 -14.12
CA GLU A 178 0.83 3.24 -15.06
C GLU A 178 -0.42 3.73 -14.33
N TRP A 179 -0.76 3.06 -13.22
CA TRP A 179 -1.92 3.43 -12.41
C TRP A 179 -1.79 4.87 -11.90
N SER A 180 -0.63 5.24 -11.36
CA SER A 180 -0.37 6.58 -10.83
C SER A 180 -0.52 7.67 -11.89
N LEU A 181 0.08 7.49 -13.07
CA LEU A 181 -0.01 8.44 -14.18
C LEU A 181 -1.45 8.70 -14.62
N ARG A 182 -2.29 7.68 -14.54
CA ARG A 182 -3.71 7.74 -14.88
C ARG A 182 -4.56 8.41 -13.78
N MET A 183 -4.14 8.31 -12.49
CA MET A 183 -4.92 8.72 -11.31
C MET A 183 -4.58 10.10 -10.76
N ARG A 184 -3.31 10.52 -10.81
CA ARG A 184 -2.79 11.67 -10.06
C ARG A 184 -3.46 13.02 -10.35
N ASN A 185 -4.16 13.15 -11.50
CA ASN A 185 -4.91 14.35 -11.85
C ASN A 185 -6.43 14.20 -11.67
N LYS A 186 -6.90 13.03 -11.20
CA LYS A 186 -8.32 12.74 -11.02
C LYS A 186 -8.76 12.76 -9.56
N PHE A 187 -7.85 12.49 -8.64
CA PHE A 187 -8.11 12.30 -7.22
C PHE A 187 -7.20 13.16 -6.35
N LEU A 188 -7.63 13.40 -5.12
CA LEU A 188 -6.88 14.17 -4.14
C LEU A 188 -5.77 13.32 -3.50
N TRP A 189 -4.53 13.65 -3.84
CA TRP A 189 -3.34 12.97 -3.31
C TRP A 189 -2.73 13.76 -2.16
N LYS A 190 -2.37 13.04 -1.09
CA LYS A 190 -1.66 13.59 0.06
C LYS A 190 -0.64 12.61 0.62
N CYS A 191 0.25 13.11 1.49
CA CYS A 191 1.17 12.30 2.26
C CYS A 191 1.10 12.67 3.73
N ASN A 192 0.95 11.68 4.61
CA ASN A 192 1.00 11.88 6.05
C ASN A 192 2.40 11.56 6.57
N GLY A 193 3.24 12.58 6.75
CA GLY A 193 4.60 12.42 7.26
C GLY A 193 4.71 12.00 8.73
N GLY A 194 3.61 12.10 9.50
CA GLY A 194 3.57 11.65 10.90
C GLY A 194 3.29 10.16 11.04
N ALA A 195 2.59 9.56 10.09
CA ALA A 195 2.32 8.13 10.07
C ALA A 195 3.54 7.38 9.48
N ILE A 196 4.03 6.36 10.19
CA ILE A 196 5.26 5.66 9.82
C ILE A 196 4.99 4.17 9.62
N VAL A 197 5.53 3.61 8.52
CA VAL A 197 5.64 2.17 8.31
C VAL A 197 7.08 1.78 8.06
N LYS A 198 7.44 0.53 8.39
CA LYS A 198 8.78 -0.04 8.19
C LYS A 198 8.72 -1.05 7.05
N HIS A 199 9.62 -0.91 6.10
CA HIS A 199 9.81 -1.82 4.99
C HIS A 199 10.85 -2.88 5.40
N ASN A 200 10.37 -4.09 5.71
CA ASN A 200 11.20 -5.17 6.28
C ASN A 200 11.82 -6.09 5.22
N LYS A 201 11.61 -5.81 3.94
CA LYS A 201 12.24 -6.60 2.88
C LYS A 201 13.75 -6.30 2.88
N VAL A 202 14.55 -7.31 3.16
CA VAL A 202 16.00 -7.23 2.95
C VAL A 202 16.22 -7.17 1.44
N HIS A 203 16.57 -5.99 0.92
CA HIS A 203 17.11 -5.93 -0.43
C HIS A 203 18.37 -6.78 -0.43
N ARG A 204 18.37 -7.90 -1.15
CA ARG A 204 19.62 -8.56 -1.51
C ARG A 204 20.36 -7.52 -2.35
N ASP A 205 21.40 -6.92 -1.76
CA ASP A 205 22.23 -5.96 -2.44
C ASP A 205 22.53 -6.51 -3.83
N ALA A 206 22.18 -5.74 -4.84
CA ALA A 206 22.62 -6.04 -6.20
C ALA A 206 24.14 -6.03 -6.17
N LYS A 207 24.73 -7.23 -6.28
CA LYS A 207 26.15 -7.38 -6.48
C LYS A 207 26.56 -6.83 -7.82
#